data_ab033177352e8554d464dd939133d896
#
_entry.id   ab033177352e8554d464dd939133d896
#
_cell.length_a   1.000
_cell.length_b   1.000
_cell.length_c   1.000
_cell.angle_alpha   90.00
_cell.angle_beta   90.00
_cell.angle_gamma   90.00
#
_symmetry.space_group_name_H-M   'P 1'
#
loop_
_entity.id
_entity.type
_entity.pdbx_description
1 polymer ?
#
loop_
_entity_poly.entity_id
_entity_poly.type
_entity_poly.pdbx_seq_one_letter_code
_entity_poly.pdbx_strand_id
1 'polypeptide(L)'
;MEEAKPIINKRRNYFIKKEFQGKFILKFILLIFLGIMVSSGIVYYLTVKNLEEAYYRSHIKIASTGEIVYPILLTANIITIGMIIIITIIITLLISHKIAGPLYSIEKSIREIANGNLSFQIYLRAKDELATLAGIFNNMIVKLRGRIETIQDAARNLDNMVKEWKLPQKKIDRKKLSNDVAAMRKKINEIEKVIAAFKLEK
;
A
#
# COMPACT_ATOMS: atom_id res chain seq x y z
N MET A 1 0.64 25.35 -25.17
CA MET A 1 0.99 24.19 -24.34
C MET A 1 1.22 24.72 -22.94
N GLU A 2 0.22 24.64 -22.09
CA GLU A 2 0.29 25.08 -20.70
C GLU A 2 0.68 23.84 -19.90
N GLU A 3 1.93 23.81 -19.42
CA GLU A 3 2.44 22.72 -18.59
C GLU A 3 1.59 22.61 -17.31
N ALA A 4 0.95 21.49 -17.10
CA ALA A 4 0.22 21.18 -15.87
C ALA A 4 1.20 21.29 -14.69
N LYS A 5 1.09 22.36 -13.89
CA LYS A 5 1.86 22.55 -12.66
C LYS A 5 1.63 21.35 -11.73
N PRO A 6 2.70 20.67 -11.30
CA PRO A 6 2.56 19.58 -10.32
C PRO A 6 1.97 20.16 -9.03
N ILE A 7 0.85 19.59 -8.58
CA ILE A 7 0.24 19.92 -7.29
C ILE A 7 1.17 19.37 -6.20
N ILE A 8 2.19 20.13 -5.82
CA ILE A 8 3.06 19.86 -4.68
C ILE A 8 2.26 20.20 -3.43
N ASN A 9 1.45 19.26 -2.98
CA ASN A 9 0.79 19.36 -1.69
C ASN A 9 1.85 19.27 -0.59
N LYS A 10 2.21 20.38 0.02
CA LYS A 10 3.11 20.47 1.17
C LYS A 10 2.47 19.67 2.31
N ARG A 11 2.98 18.46 2.56
CA ARG A 11 2.46 17.53 3.59
C ARG A 11 2.57 18.19 4.96
N ARG A 12 1.44 18.68 5.50
CA ARG A 12 1.34 19.26 6.84
C ARG A 12 1.06 18.21 7.93
N ASN A 13 0.53 17.04 7.56
CA ASN A 13 0.20 15.98 8.50
C ASN A 13 1.15 14.79 8.33
N TYR A 14 1.99 14.55 9.33
CA TYR A 14 2.91 13.40 9.39
C TYR A 14 2.18 12.10 9.79
N PHE A 15 1.10 12.19 10.55
CA PHE A 15 0.28 11.06 11.00
C PHE A 15 -0.92 10.85 10.07
N ILE A 16 -0.74 10.06 9.00
CA ILE A 16 -1.78 9.79 8.00
C ILE A 16 -2.60 8.56 8.39
N LYS A 17 -1.94 7.45 8.78
CA LYS A 17 -2.57 6.22 9.31
C LYS A 17 -2.19 6.06 10.79
N LYS A 18 -2.91 6.74 11.67
CA LYS A 18 -2.61 6.83 13.11
C LYS A 18 -2.49 5.45 13.78
N GLU A 19 -3.38 4.52 13.48
CA GLU A 19 -3.34 3.16 14.04
C GLU A 19 -2.10 2.37 13.64
N PHE A 20 -1.74 2.38 12.36
CA PHE A 20 -0.56 1.69 11.87
C PHE A 20 0.72 2.30 12.42
N GLN A 21 0.85 3.62 12.29
CA GLN A 21 2.02 4.36 12.77
C GLN A 21 2.18 4.26 14.29
N GLY A 22 1.08 4.32 15.06
CA GLY A 22 1.10 4.15 16.49
C GLY A 22 1.55 2.75 16.92
N LYS A 23 1.00 1.70 16.31
CA LYS A 23 1.43 0.31 16.55
C LYS A 23 2.89 0.06 16.16
N PHE A 24 3.35 0.70 15.08
CA PHE A 24 4.73 0.62 14.64
C PHE A 24 5.68 1.27 15.64
N ILE A 25 5.42 2.51 16.02
CA ILE A 25 6.20 3.26 17.01
C ILE A 25 6.24 2.52 18.34
N LEU A 26 5.09 2.00 18.81
CA LEU A 26 5.01 1.26 20.08
C LEU A 26 5.93 0.02 20.06
N LYS A 27 6.00 -0.72 18.95
CA LYS A 27 6.90 -1.88 18.84
C LYS A 27 8.36 -1.48 18.98
N PHE A 28 8.77 -0.37 18.38
CA PHE A 28 10.14 0.12 18.52
C PHE A 28 10.45 0.64 19.92
N ILE A 29 9.50 1.32 20.57
CA ILE A 29 9.65 1.74 21.96
C ILE A 29 9.81 0.53 22.88
N LEU A 30 8.98 -0.50 22.71
CA LEU A 30 9.07 -1.74 23.46
C LEU A 30 10.42 -2.46 23.21
N LEU A 31 10.91 -2.45 21.98
CA LEU A 31 12.22 -3.02 21.65
C LEU A 31 13.35 -2.29 22.39
N ILE A 32 13.32 -0.96 22.38
CA ILE A 32 14.31 -0.14 23.11
C ILE A 32 14.25 -0.44 24.61
N PHE A 33 13.04 -0.46 25.17
CA PHE A 33 12.84 -0.74 26.61
C PHE A 33 13.36 -2.14 26.98
N LEU A 34 13.06 -3.14 26.15
CA LEU A 34 13.60 -4.50 26.32
C LEU A 34 15.14 -4.51 26.27
N GLY A 35 15.73 -3.78 25.34
CA GLY A 35 17.19 -3.65 25.24
C GLY A 35 17.82 -3.06 26.51
N ILE A 36 17.21 -2.02 27.06
CA ILE A 36 17.67 -1.40 28.32
C ILE A 36 17.56 -2.39 29.49
N MET A 37 16.45 -3.10 29.62
CA MET A 37 16.27 -4.11 30.69
C MET A 37 17.32 -5.23 30.60
N VAL A 38 17.54 -5.75 29.39
CA VAL A 38 18.52 -6.82 29.17
C VAL A 38 19.94 -6.32 29.43
N SER A 39 20.30 -5.13 28.93
CA SER A 39 21.60 -4.51 29.20
C SER A 39 21.84 -4.35 30.68
N SER A 40 20.88 -3.81 31.42
CA SER A 40 20.97 -3.63 32.88
C SER A 40 21.15 -4.97 33.62
N GLY A 41 20.42 -6.01 33.19
CA GLY A 41 20.52 -7.35 33.76
C GLY A 41 21.90 -7.98 33.52
N ILE A 42 22.46 -7.85 32.31
CA ILE A 42 23.79 -8.34 31.98
C ILE A 42 24.87 -7.61 32.78
N VAL A 43 24.79 -6.27 32.84
CA VAL A 43 25.72 -5.45 33.61
C VAL A 43 25.68 -5.86 35.09
N TYR A 44 24.50 -5.99 35.67
CA TYR A 44 24.34 -6.43 37.05
C TYR A 44 24.96 -7.83 37.29
N TYR A 45 24.62 -8.81 36.46
CA TYR A 45 25.14 -10.17 36.56
C TYR A 45 26.68 -10.24 36.45
N LEU A 46 27.24 -9.57 35.45
CA LEU A 46 28.70 -9.55 35.23
C LEU A 46 29.41 -8.79 36.36
N THR A 47 28.81 -7.73 36.90
CA THR A 47 29.38 -6.96 38.00
C THR A 47 29.45 -7.81 39.27
N VAL A 48 28.38 -8.50 39.64
CA VAL A 48 28.31 -9.36 40.82
C VAL A 48 29.39 -10.48 40.69
N LYS A 49 29.40 -11.18 39.53
CA LYS A 49 30.36 -12.26 39.31
C LYS A 49 31.80 -11.81 39.37
N ASN A 50 32.18 -10.70 38.75
CA ASN A 50 33.54 -10.20 38.74
C ASN A 50 33.96 -9.63 40.11
N LEU A 51 33.02 -9.06 40.88
CA LEU A 51 33.29 -8.62 42.25
C LEU A 51 33.51 -9.81 43.19
N GLU A 52 32.74 -10.90 43.06
CA GLU A 52 32.97 -12.12 43.82
C GLU A 52 34.33 -12.74 43.49
N GLU A 53 34.73 -12.87 42.21
CA GLU A 53 36.03 -13.35 41.83
C GLU A 53 37.20 -12.44 42.32
N ALA A 54 37.03 -11.13 42.28
CA ALA A 54 37.98 -10.16 42.78
C ALA A 54 38.15 -10.28 44.30
N TYR A 55 37.04 -10.47 45.02
CA TYR A 55 37.05 -10.65 46.46
C TYR A 55 37.77 -11.94 46.89
N TYR A 56 37.53 -13.05 46.21
CA TYR A 56 38.17 -14.33 46.49
C TYR A 56 39.66 -14.37 46.06
N ARG A 57 40.08 -13.61 45.03
CA ARG A 57 41.47 -13.53 44.59
C ARG A 57 42.30 -12.45 45.25
N SER A 58 41.71 -11.56 46.01
CA SER A 58 42.41 -10.40 46.58
C SER A 58 43.11 -10.70 47.88
N HIS A 59 44.31 -11.22 47.76
CA HIS A 59 45.35 -10.60 48.55
C HIS A 59 45.89 -9.40 47.74
N ILE A 60 45.30 -8.25 47.98
CA ILE A 60 45.77 -6.90 47.66
C ILE A 60 46.25 -6.69 46.19
N LYS A 61 45.31 -6.44 45.30
CA LYS A 61 45.51 -5.52 44.19
C LYS A 61 44.41 -4.51 44.20
N ILE A 62 44.77 -3.25 44.47
CA ILE A 62 43.85 -2.08 44.30
C ILE A 62 43.76 -1.87 42.79
N ALA A 63 42.89 -2.63 42.12
CA ALA A 63 42.52 -2.35 40.72
C ALA A 63 41.65 -1.10 40.69
N SER A 64 41.90 -0.19 39.78
CA SER A 64 41.08 1.00 39.65
C SER A 64 39.66 0.57 39.23
N THR A 65 38.64 1.26 39.72
CA THR A 65 37.25 0.99 39.37
C THR A 65 37.04 0.92 37.84
N GLY A 66 37.81 1.71 37.07
CA GLY A 66 37.76 1.71 35.62
C GLY A 66 38.25 0.40 35.00
N GLU A 67 39.26 -0.25 35.55
CA GLU A 67 39.82 -1.52 35.06
C GLU A 67 38.81 -2.69 35.21
N ILE A 68 37.94 -2.62 36.23
CA ILE A 68 36.93 -3.64 36.50
C ILE A 68 35.66 -3.34 35.70
N VAL A 69 35.19 -2.10 35.73
CA VAL A 69 33.87 -1.73 35.17
C VAL A 69 33.88 -1.63 33.65
N TYR A 70 34.96 -1.11 33.05
CA TYR A 70 35.03 -0.91 31.60
C TYR A 70 34.83 -2.19 30.77
N PRO A 71 35.50 -3.32 31.02
CA PRO A 71 35.28 -4.56 30.26
C PRO A 71 33.89 -5.15 30.47
N ILE A 72 33.27 -4.96 31.64
CA ILE A 72 31.90 -5.37 31.95
C ILE A 72 30.93 -4.60 31.06
N LEU A 73 31.05 -3.27 31.05
CA LEU A 73 30.18 -2.41 30.21
C LEU A 73 30.35 -2.70 28.73
N LEU A 74 31.59 -2.91 28.26
CA LEU A 74 31.90 -3.18 26.88
C LEU A 74 31.28 -4.52 26.45
N THR A 75 31.43 -5.57 27.23
CA THR A 75 30.87 -6.89 26.95
C THR A 75 29.35 -6.85 26.99
N ALA A 76 28.72 -6.21 27.98
CA ALA A 76 27.29 -6.07 28.08
C ALA A 76 26.72 -5.32 26.88
N ASN A 77 27.38 -4.22 26.47
CA ASN A 77 26.92 -3.43 25.32
C ASN A 77 27.03 -4.21 24.00
N ILE A 78 28.13 -4.94 23.76
CA ILE A 78 28.28 -5.76 22.55
C ILE A 78 27.18 -6.82 22.46
N ILE A 79 26.90 -7.54 23.54
CA ILE A 79 25.85 -8.56 23.58
C ILE A 79 24.48 -7.94 23.35
N THR A 80 24.18 -6.82 24.01
CA THR A 80 22.90 -6.13 23.88
C THR A 80 22.68 -5.59 22.48
N ILE A 81 23.68 -4.94 21.89
CA ILE A 81 23.60 -4.41 20.52
C ILE A 81 23.38 -5.55 19.53
N GLY A 82 24.13 -6.66 19.65
CA GLY A 82 23.93 -7.83 18.80
C GLY A 82 22.50 -8.37 18.86
N MET A 83 21.96 -8.49 20.08
CA MET A 83 20.58 -8.95 20.29
C MET A 83 19.54 -7.97 19.71
N ILE A 84 19.70 -6.67 19.93
CA ILE A 84 18.82 -5.65 19.37
C ILE A 84 18.83 -5.69 17.84
N ILE A 85 20.01 -5.82 17.22
CA ILE A 85 20.12 -5.91 15.75
C ILE A 85 19.33 -7.11 15.24
N ILE A 86 19.50 -8.30 15.81
CA ILE A 86 18.80 -9.51 15.38
C ILE A 86 17.28 -9.32 15.51
N ILE A 87 16.80 -8.85 16.65
CA ILE A 87 15.36 -8.63 16.88
C ILE A 87 14.81 -7.58 15.92
N THR A 88 15.55 -6.50 15.68
CA THR A 88 15.16 -5.44 14.74
C THR A 88 15.01 -5.98 13.32
N ILE A 89 15.95 -6.81 12.86
CA ILE A 89 15.89 -7.47 11.54
C ILE A 89 14.60 -8.31 11.44
N ILE A 90 14.33 -9.15 12.44
CA ILE A 90 13.14 -10.00 12.47
C ILE A 90 11.86 -9.17 12.41
N ILE A 91 11.74 -8.15 13.26
CA ILE A 91 10.56 -7.26 13.29
C ILE A 91 10.39 -6.54 11.95
N THR A 92 11.49 -6.02 11.39
CA THR A 92 11.46 -5.32 10.09
C THR A 92 11.01 -6.22 8.96
N LEU A 93 11.53 -7.47 8.89
CA LEU A 93 11.10 -8.45 7.90
C LEU A 93 9.62 -8.79 8.03
N LEU A 94 9.12 -9.01 9.25
CA LEU A 94 7.70 -9.33 9.48
C LEU A 94 6.78 -8.16 9.08
N ILE A 95 7.18 -6.93 9.34
CA ILE A 95 6.39 -5.74 8.95
C ILE A 95 6.48 -5.52 7.44
N SER A 96 7.68 -5.63 6.87
CA SER A 96 7.90 -5.47 5.43
C SER A 96 7.05 -6.47 4.63
N HIS A 97 6.95 -7.70 5.08
CA HIS A 97 6.14 -8.73 4.42
C HIS A 97 4.64 -8.39 4.38
N LYS A 98 4.11 -7.72 5.43
CA LYS A 98 2.71 -7.27 5.50
C LYS A 98 2.39 -6.08 4.59
N ILE A 99 3.40 -5.40 4.08
CA ILE A 99 3.26 -4.27 3.16
C ILE A 99 3.67 -4.67 1.75
N ALA A 100 4.82 -5.29 1.58
CA ALA A 100 5.38 -5.63 0.28
C ALA A 100 4.53 -6.65 -0.50
N GLY A 101 3.99 -7.67 0.19
CA GLY A 101 3.11 -8.66 -0.44
C GLY A 101 1.84 -8.06 -1.06
N PRO A 102 1.01 -7.35 -0.26
CA PRO A 102 -0.15 -6.64 -0.78
C PRO A 102 0.18 -5.60 -1.85
N LEU A 103 1.29 -4.88 -1.70
CA LEU A 103 1.72 -3.88 -2.69
C LEU A 103 2.03 -4.52 -4.04
N TYR A 104 2.75 -5.64 -4.06
CA TYR A 104 3.02 -6.40 -5.27
C TYR A 104 1.73 -6.91 -5.94
N SER A 105 0.76 -7.39 -5.15
CA SER A 105 -0.54 -7.83 -5.67
C SER A 105 -1.30 -6.68 -6.32
N ILE A 106 -1.32 -5.49 -5.69
CA ILE A 106 -1.93 -4.30 -6.26
C ILE A 106 -1.21 -3.86 -7.53
N GLU A 107 0.13 -3.83 -7.54
CA GLU A 107 0.92 -3.48 -8.72
C GLU A 107 0.61 -4.40 -9.91
N LYS A 108 0.59 -5.73 -9.68
CA LYS A 108 0.21 -6.71 -10.71
C LYS A 108 -1.19 -6.43 -11.25
N SER A 109 -2.13 -6.14 -10.36
CA SER A 109 -3.52 -5.84 -10.73
C SER A 109 -3.65 -4.55 -11.53
N ILE A 110 -2.87 -3.52 -11.21
CA ILE A 110 -2.83 -2.26 -11.98
C ILE A 110 -2.31 -2.53 -13.41
N ARG A 111 -1.32 -3.40 -13.58
CA ARG A 111 -0.83 -3.80 -14.92
C ARG A 111 -1.90 -4.50 -15.73
N GLU A 112 -2.70 -5.38 -15.12
CA GLU A 112 -3.84 -6.04 -15.77
C GLU A 112 -4.90 -5.02 -16.20
N ILE A 113 -5.22 -4.03 -15.35
CA ILE A 113 -6.15 -2.95 -15.69
C ILE A 113 -5.61 -2.13 -16.88
N ALA A 114 -4.31 -1.80 -16.88
CA ALA A 114 -3.67 -1.06 -17.96
C ALA A 114 -3.72 -1.82 -19.30
N ASN A 115 -3.71 -3.17 -19.25
CA ASN A 115 -3.89 -4.04 -20.43
C ASN A 115 -5.38 -4.25 -20.81
N GLY A 116 -6.31 -3.53 -20.17
CA GLY A 116 -7.74 -3.59 -20.47
C GLY A 116 -8.48 -4.74 -19.78
N ASN A 117 -7.82 -5.55 -18.96
CA ASN A 117 -8.50 -6.60 -18.21
C ASN A 117 -9.19 -6.01 -16.97
N LEU A 118 -10.52 -5.96 -17.00
CA LEU A 118 -11.36 -5.50 -15.90
C LEU A 118 -12.19 -6.64 -15.28
N SER A 119 -11.90 -7.91 -15.61
CA SER A 119 -12.73 -9.06 -15.21
C SER A 119 -12.44 -9.62 -13.83
N PHE A 120 -11.46 -9.09 -13.12
CA PHE A 120 -11.00 -9.61 -11.82
C PHE A 120 -11.31 -8.66 -10.66
N GLN A 121 -11.05 -9.13 -9.45
CA GLN A 121 -11.04 -8.34 -8.21
C GLN A 121 -9.73 -8.56 -7.46
N ILE A 122 -9.30 -7.55 -6.74
CA ILE A 122 -8.10 -7.60 -5.90
C ILE A 122 -8.49 -8.14 -4.53
N TYR A 123 -7.96 -9.30 -4.17
CA TYR A 123 -8.18 -9.92 -2.87
C TYR A 123 -6.94 -9.76 -2.00
N LEU A 124 -7.10 -9.07 -0.87
CA LEU A 124 -6.11 -8.98 0.19
C LEU A 124 -6.70 -9.54 1.49
N ARG A 125 -5.84 -9.95 2.40
CA ARG A 125 -6.28 -10.43 3.72
C ARG A 125 -6.83 -9.27 4.53
N ALA A 126 -7.85 -9.49 5.36
CA ALA A 126 -8.48 -8.46 6.19
C ALA A 126 -7.49 -7.76 7.16
N LYS A 127 -6.38 -8.43 7.50
CA LYS A 127 -5.32 -7.90 8.38
C LYS A 127 -4.21 -7.18 7.64
N ASP A 128 -4.26 -7.11 6.30
CA ASP A 128 -3.25 -6.41 5.50
C ASP A 128 -3.49 -4.90 5.57
N GLU A 129 -2.41 -4.15 5.70
CA GLU A 129 -2.47 -2.67 5.85
C GLU A 129 -3.03 -1.96 4.60
N LEU A 130 -2.99 -2.63 3.44
CA LEU A 130 -3.48 -2.13 2.17
C LEU A 130 -4.88 -2.65 1.78
N ALA A 131 -5.59 -3.36 2.67
CA ALA A 131 -6.92 -3.90 2.38
C ALA A 131 -7.93 -2.81 1.97
N THR A 132 -7.90 -1.65 2.64
CA THR A 132 -8.73 -0.49 2.27
C THR A 132 -8.42 0.02 0.87
N LEU A 133 -7.14 0.04 0.48
CA LEU A 133 -6.71 0.47 -0.85
C LEU A 133 -7.22 -0.51 -1.93
N ALA A 134 -7.14 -1.81 -1.68
CA ALA A 134 -7.72 -2.82 -2.57
C ALA A 134 -9.23 -2.63 -2.77
N GLY A 135 -9.98 -2.28 -1.71
CA GLY A 135 -11.40 -1.93 -1.80
C GLY A 135 -11.67 -0.73 -2.71
N ILE A 136 -10.85 0.31 -2.62
CA ILE A 136 -10.96 1.50 -3.50
C ILE A 136 -10.69 1.11 -4.95
N PHE A 137 -9.65 0.30 -5.23
CA PHE A 137 -9.36 -0.20 -6.58
C PHE A 137 -10.49 -1.08 -7.12
N ASN A 138 -11.05 -1.97 -6.32
CA ASN A 138 -12.18 -2.80 -6.73
C ASN A 138 -13.40 -1.94 -7.12
N ASN A 139 -13.71 -0.91 -6.35
CA ASN A 139 -14.76 0.05 -6.70
C ASN A 139 -14.46 0.79 -8.02
N MET A 140 -13.21 1.17 -8.24
CA MET A 140 -12.78 1.78 -9.51
C MET A 140 -12.98 0.82 -10.69
N ILE A 141 -12.56 -0.45 -10.56
CA ILE A 141 -12.72 -1.48 -11.60
C ILE A 141 -14.20 -1.67 -11.95
N VAL A 142 -15.07 -1.80 -10.95
CA VAL A 142 -16.52 -1.96 -11.16
C VAL A 142 -17.10 -0.78 -11.91
N LYS A 143 -16.74 0.44 -11.53
CA LYS A 143 -17.23 1.66 -12.20
C LYS A 143 -16.72 1.78 -13.63
N LEU A 144 -15.43 1.44 -13.88
CA LEU A 144 -14.86 1.42 -15.23
C LEU A 144 -15.55 0.39 -16.10
N ARG A 145 -15.73 -0.83 -15.60
CA ARG A 145 -16.45 -1.91 -16.30
C ARG A 145 -17.84 -1.46 -16.71
N GLY A 146 -18.64 -0.96 -15.77
CA GLY A 146 -20.00 -0.52 -16.08
C GLY A 146 -20.08 0.60 -17.11
N ARG A 147 -19.09 1.53 -17.12
CA ARG A 147 -19.03 2.57 -18.17
C ARG A 147 -18.69 1.99 -19.53
N ILE A 148 -17.75 1.05 -19.61
CA ILE A 148 -17.37 0.38 -20.85
C ILE A 148 -18.52 -0.48 -21.37
N GLU A 149 -19.21 -1.23 -20.52
CA GLU A 149 -20.41 -1.99 -20.89
C GLU A 149 -21.49 -1.08 -21.48
N THR A 150 -21.75 0.07 -20.87
CA THR A 150 -22.72 1.05 -21.41
C THR A 150 -22.32 1.54 -22.81
N ILE A 151 -21.02 1.82 -23.04
CA ILE A 151 -20.51 2.23 -24.35
C ILE A 151 -20.67 1.09 -25.37
N GLN A 152 -20.33 -0.15 -24.99
CA GLN A 152 -20.45 -1.32 -25.86
C GLN A 152 -21.91 -1.58 -26.26
N ASP A 153 -22.83 -1.51 -25.31
CA ASP A 153 -24.25 -1.73 -25.58
C ASP A 153 -24.84 -0.63 -26.49
N ALA A 154 -24.46 0.63 -26.25
CA ALA A 154 -24.86 1.71 -27.13
C ALA A 154 -24.28 1.56 -28.55
N ALA A 155 -23.02 1.15 -28.67
CA ALA A 155 -22.37 0.88 -29.96
C ALA A 155 -23.04 -0.30 -30.70
N ARG A 156 -23.35 -1.41 -30.01
CA ARG A 156 -24.09 -2.55 -30.59
C ARG A 156 -25.47 -2.14 -31.08
N ASN A 157 -26.19 -1.34 -30.31
CA ASN A 157 -27.49 -0.83 -30.70
C ASN A 157 -27.40 0.02 -31.97
N LEU A 158 -26.39 0.90 -32.07
CA LEU A 158 -26.15 1.67 -33.29
C LEU A 158 -25.83 0.77 -34.50
N ASP A 159 -24.98 -0.24 -34.33
CA ASP A 159 -24.64 -1.19 -35.40
C ASP A 159 -25.88 -1.93 -35.89
N ASN A 160 -26.76 -2.38 -34.99
CA ASN A 160 -28.01 -3.03 -35.35
C ASN A 160 -28.94 -2.07 -36.13
N MET A 161 -29.08 -0.83 -35.72
CA MET A 161 -29.88 0.17 -36.42
C MET A 161 -29.32 0.45 -37.82
N VAL A 162 -28.00 0.49 -38.01
CA VAL A 162 -27.36 0.66 -39.30
C VAL A 162 -27.57 -0.56 -40.20
N LYS A 163 -27.53 -1.78 -39.65
CA LYS A 163 -27.78 -3.01 -40.39
C LYS A 163 -29.22 -3.09 -40.90
N GLU A 164 -30.20 -2.68 -40.09
CA GLU A 164 -31.60 -2.61 -40.52
C GLU A 164 -31.79 -1.60 -41.65
N TRP A 165 -31.04 -0.52 -41.70
CA TRP A 165 -31.09 0.46 -42.79
C TRP A 165 -30.54 -0.06 -44.12
N LYS A 166 -29.63 -1.05 -44.13
CA LYS A 166 -29.06 -1.67 -45.36
C LYS A 166 -29.99 -2.65 -46.03
N LEU A 167 -31.12 -2.98 -45.43
CA LEU A 167 -32.16 -3.79 -46.07
C LEU A 167 -32.86 -2.99 -47.18
N PRO A 168 -33.05 -3.50 -48.38
CA PRO A 168 -33.66 -2.76 -49.49
C PRO A 168 -35.10 -2.40 -49.19
N GLN A 169 -35.33 -1.15 -48.83
CA GLN A 169 -36.68 -0.63 -48.60
C GLN A 169 -37.25 -0.10 -49.90
N LYS A 170 -38.32 -0.72 -50.35
CA LYS A 170 -39.01 -0.43 -51.60
C LYS A 170 -39.74 0.95 -51.62
N LYS A 171 -39.85 1.63 -50.44
CA LYS A 171 -40.33 3.04 -50.29
C LYS A 171 -39.69 3.61 -49.02
N ILE A 172 -39.00 4.72 -49.15
CA ILE A 172 -38.49 5.48 -47.99
C ILE A 172 -39.60 6.28 -47.38
N ASP A 173 -40.08 5.87 -46.23
CA ASP A 173 -41.01 6.68 -45.39
C ASP A 173 -40.18 7.75 -44.66
N ARG A 174 -40.39 9.03 -45.06
CA ARG A 174 -39.70 10.16 -44.44
C ARG A 174 -39.90 10.25 -42.91
N LYS A 175 -41.07 9.87 -42.43
CA LYS A 175 -41.40 9.89 -41.01
C LYS A 175 -40.60 8.81 -40.23
N LYS A 176 -40.51 7.61 -40.81
CA LYS A 176 -39.69 6.53 -40.24
C LYS A 176 -38.20 6.88 -40.23
N LEU A 177 -37.69 7.44 -41.34
CA LEU A 177 -36.33 7.92 -41.45
C LEU A 177 -35.97 8.95 -40.38
N SER A 178 -36.83 9.93 -40.15
CA SER A 178 -36.67 10.96 -39.11
C SER A 178 -36.60 10.35 -37.71
N ASN A 179 -37.47 9.38 -37.42
CA ASN A 179 -37.50 8.71 -36.11
C ASN A 179 -36.22 7.87 -35.88
N ASP A 180 -35.74 7.15 -36.90
CA ASP A 180 -34.55 6.33 -36.82
C ASP A 180 -33.32 7.20 -36.62
N VAL A 181 -33.19 8.33 -37.31
CA VAL A 181 -32.12 9.31 -37.12
C VAL A 181 -32.14 9.89 -35.70
N ALA A 182 -33.35 10.24 -35.20
CA ALA A 182 -33.48 10.75 -33.85
C ALA A 182 -33.07 9.70 -32.77
N ALA A 183 -33.39 8.43 -32.98
CA ALA A 183 -33.02 7.33 -32.12
C ALA A 183 -31.49 7.10 -32.12
N MET A 184 -30.84 7.12 -33.29
CA MET A 184 -29.39 7.05 -33.41
C MET A 184 -28.70 8.22 -32.69
N ARG A 185 -29.21 9.44 -32.89
CA ARG A 185 -28.66 10.63 -32.23
C ARG A 185 -28.77 10.52 -30.70
N LYS A 186 -29.87 9.95 -30.18
CA LYS A 186 -30.04 9.69 -28.77
C LYS A 186 -28.95 8.73 -28.24
N LYS A 187 -28.65 7.66 -28.97
CA LYS A 187 -27.62 6.68 -28.60
C LYS A 187 -26.20 7.29 -28.65
N ILE A 188 -25.91 8.11 -29.63
CA ILE A 188 -24.64 8.86 -29.70
C ILE A 188 -24.51 9.78 -28.48
N ASN A 189 -25.54 10.51 -28.13
CA ASN A 189 -25.54 11.38 -26.96
C ASN A 189 -25.34 10.60 -25.62
N GLU A 190 -25.86 9.36 -25.54
CA GLU A 190 -25.60 8.48 -24.39
C GLU A 190 -24.12 8.12 -24.29
N ILE A 191 -23.48 7.76 -25.39
CA ILE A 191 -22.03 7.48 -25.45
C ILE A 191 -21.23 8.74 -25.08
N GLU A 192 -21.57 9.89 -25.65
CA GLU A 192 -20.89 11.16 -25.35
C GLU A 192 -20.98 11.53 -23.87
N LYS A 193 -22.12 11.32 -23.22
CA LYS A 193 -22.28 11.54 -21.77
C LYS A 193 -21.38 10.65 -20.93
N VAL A 194 -21.24 9.37 -21.31
CA VAL A 194 -20.34 8.45 -20.59
C VAL A 194 -18.88 8.86 -20.76
N ILE A 195 -18.49 9.26 -21.98
CA ILE A 195 -17.12 9.73 -22.26
C ILE A 195 -16.85 11.06 -21.55
N ALA A 196 -17.80 12.02 -21.55
CA ALA A 196 -17.65 13.30 -20.87
C ALA A 196 -17.51 13.18 -19.34
N ALA A 197 -17.97 12.06 -18.75
CA ALA A 197 -17.76 11.78 -17.36
C ALA A 197 -16.29 11.42 -17.01
N PHE A 198 -15.45 11.16 -18.03
CA PHE A 198 -14.00 11.11 -17.89
C PHE A 198 -13.46 12.52 -18.20
N LYS A 199 -12.72 13.09 -17.24
CA LYS A 199 -11.95 14.32 -17.52
C LYS A 199 -10.75 13.94 -18.39
N LEU A 200 -10.93 14.00 -19.69
CA LEU A 200 -9.85 13.83 -20.67
C LEU A 200 -9.24 15.21 -20.90
N GLU A 201 -7.93 15.38 -20.63
CA GLU A 201 -7.20 16.54 -21.11
C GLU A 201 -7.16 16.48 -22.64
N LYS A 202 -7.60 17.60 -23.27
CA LYS A 202 -7.48 17.82 -24.70
C LYS A 202 -6.09 18.33 -25.04
#